data_daa709f5e97c14ccd1ff93f78d0723ac
#
_entry.id   daa709f5e97c14ccd1ff93f78d0723ac
#
_cell.length_a   1.000
_cell.length_b   1.000
_cell.length_c   1.000
_cell.angle_alpha   90.00
_cell.angle_beta   90.00
_cell.angle_gamma   90.00
#
_symmetry.space_group_name_H-M   'P 1'
#
loop_
_entity.id
_entity.type
_entity.pdbx_description
1 polymer ?
#
loop_
_entity_poly.entity_id
_entity_poly.type
_entity_poly.pdbx_seq_one_letter_code
_entity_poly.pdbx_strand_id
1 'polypeptide(L)'
;GESAVVDGASSLRNGTVNSTPQSPSTVGAGVTASDFILACSARVDTGSMLRRCFVGEGVVIENGFSAENSLFFANSHCNHGEACAGFAGPYTVSHHRATLLIAGYFSFFNAGSGANQSNHMYKSGPVHQGVHLRGCKFGSDAYVLLPASTGVFTIVTGRHYNHHDTEKMPFSYLLEEADDSILLPGVNLRSYGTARDIGKWPSRDRRRGVAHDIIRYELMNPYTAGRVLDAIGECRALMERYPTAEVVTWNRVKIKMHSLKKGLMLYTQALRGYLGELFAEGGDVPPDPSMREWIDLAGMIAPKSRIEALLDRVDAG
;
A
#
# COMPACT_ATOMS: atom_id res chain seq x y z
N GLY A 1 -29.10 2.45 5.21
CA GLY A 1 -28.97 2.58 6.67
C GLY A 1 -29.59 3.88 7.17
N GLU A 2 -29.74 4.01 8.46
CA GLU A 2 -30.21 5.25 9.08
C GLU A 2 -29.24 6.41 8.79
N SER A 3 -29.81 7.62 8.59
CA SER A 3 -29.02 8.83 8.32
C SER A 3 -28.15 8.77 7.05
N ALA A 4 -28.40 7.84 6.14
CA ALA A 4 -27.80 7.88 4.82
C ALA A 4 -28.34 9.11 4.04
N VAL A 5 -27.45 9.88 3.47
CA VAL A 5 -27.80 11.02 2.62
C VAL A 5 -27.54 10.65 1.16
N VAL A 6 -28.59 10.71 0.35
CA VAL A 6 -28.51 10.57 -1.10
C VAL A 6 -29.08 11.83 -1.72
N ASP A 7 -28.21 12.65 -2.33
CA ASP A 7 -28.60 13.94 -2.87
C ASP A 7 -28.03 14.15 -4.28
N GLY A 8 -28.92 14.22 -5.25
CA GLY A 8 -28.56 14.51 -6.65
C GLY A 8 -27.82 13.40 -7.38
N ALA A 9 -27.85 12.15 -6.89
CA ALA A 9 -27.27 11.01 -7.61
C ALA A 9 -27.99 10.78 -8.96
N SER A 10 -27.22 10.46 -10.00
CA SER A 10 -27.77 10.20 -11.33
C SER A 10 -28.41 8.80 -11.45
N SER A 11 -27.76 7.77 -10.91
CA SER A 11 -28.29 6.40 -10.92
C SER A 11 -27.63 5.53 -9.86
N LEU A 12 -28.44 4.86 -9.05
CA LEU A 12 -28.00 3.86 -8.08
C LEU A 12 -28.74 2.55 -8.34
N ARG A 13 -28.02 1.45 -8.54
CA ARG A 13 -28.61 0.14 -8.87
C ARG A 13 -27.93 -0.97 -8.08
N ASN A 14 -28.73 -1.87 -7.52
CA ASN A 14 -28.25 -3.08 -6.84
C ASN A 14 -27.11 -2.76 -5.84
N GLY A 15 -27.39 -1.88 -4.89
CA GLY A 15 -26.37 -1.42 -3.94
C GLY A 15 -26.85 -1.35 -2.51
N THR A 16 -25.90 -1.38 -1.59
CA THR A 16 -26.12 -1.19 -0.17
C THR A 16 -25.38 0.05 0.31
N VAL A 17 -26.05 0.91 1.06
CA VAL A 17 -25.45 2.05 1.76
C VAL A 17 -25.63 1.82 3.26
N ASN A 18 -24.56 1.40 3.93
CA ASN A 18 -24.51 1.31 5.38
C ASN A 18 -24.30 2.70 5.97
N SER A 19 -25.08 3.01 6.98
CA SER A 19 -25.02 4.32 7.62
C SER A 19 -25.72 4.25 8.98
N THR A 20 -25.20 4.99 9.92
CA THR A 20 -25.81 5.19 11.25
C THR A 20 -25.81 6.68 11.59
N PRO A 21 -26.60 7.13 12.59
CA PRO A 21 -26.56 8.52 13.02
C PRO A 21 -25.19 8.99 13.49
N GLN A 22 -24.36 8.09 14.04
CA GLN A 22 -22.99 8.38 14.49
C GLN A 22 -21.99 8.34 13.32
N SER A 23 -22.30 7.58 12.27
CA SER A 23 -21.41 7.32 11.14
C SER A 23 -22.17 7.46 9.81
N PRO A 24 -22.68 8.66 9.48
CA PRO A 24 -23.47 8.87 8.28
C PRO A 24 -22.64 8.70 7.01
N SER A 25 -23.25 8.06 6.01
CA SER A 25 -22.66 7.90 4.68
C SER A 25 -23.40 8.79 3.67
N THR A 26 -22.70 9.27 2.67
CA THR A 26 -23.24 10.19 1.68
C THR A 26 -22.99 9.73 0.25
N VAL A 27 -24.01 9.91 -0.59
CA VAL A 27 -23.93 9.78 -2.05
C VAL A 27 -24.41 11.09 -2.65
N GLY A 28 -23.51 11.81 -3.30
CA GLY A 28 -23.75 13.17 -3.79
C GLY A 28 -24.06 13.25 -5.28
N ALA A 29 -23.96 14.47 -5.76
CA ALA A 29 -24.44 14.86 -7.08
C ALA A 29 -23.75 14.15 -8.24
N GLY A 30 -24.54 13.71 -9.21
CA GLY A 30 -24.06 13.10 -10.45
C GLY A 30 -23.48 11.70 -10.31
N VAL A 31 -23.48 11.10 -9.12
CA VAL A 31 -22.94 9.76 -8.90
C VAL A 31 -23.72 8.71 -9.67
N THR A 32 -23.01 7.81 -10.35
CA THR A 32 -23.57 6.61 -10.97
C THR A 32 -22.92 5.38 -10.37
N ALA A 33 -23.70 4.51 -9.72
CA ALA A 33 -23.15 3.33 -9.08
C ALA A 33 -24.04 2.09 -9.34
N SER A 34 -23.41 0.94 -9.61
CA SER A 34 -24.09 -0.36 -9.74
C SER A 34 -23.31 -1.47 -9.06
N ASP A 35 -24.03 -2.41 -8.45
CA ASP A 35 -23.44 -3.56 -7.77
C ASP A 35 -22.39 -3.13 -6.73
N PHE A 36 -22.82 -2.33 -5.75
CA PHE A 36 -21.89 -1.67 -4.83
C PHE A 36 -22.29 -1.84 -3.37
N ILE A 37 -21.29 -1.75 -2.49
CA ILE A 37 -21.47 -1.66 -1.05
C ILE A 37 -20.69 -0.43 -0.55
N LEU A 38 -21.38 0.48 0.13
CA LEU A 38 -20.78 1.57 0.90
C LEU A 38 -20.85 1.24 2.38
N ALA A 39 -19.71 1.23 3.07
CA ALA A 39 -19.64 1.10 4.52
C ALA A 39 -19.96 2.44 5.22
N CYS A 40 -20.10 2.40 6.53
CA CYS A 40 -20.38 3.59 7.32
C CYS A 40 -19.31 4.68 7.17
N SER A 41 -19.68 5.94 7.26
CA SER A 41 -18.81 7.11 7.05
C SER A 41 -18.23 7.23 5.65
N ALA A 42 -18.62 6.42 4.67
CA ALA A 42 -18.17 6.53 3.30
C ALA A 42 -18.83 7.72 2.59
N ARG A 43 -18.08 8.38 1.71
CA ARG A 43 -18.60 9.44 0.84
C ARG A 43 -18.23 9.16 -0.61
N VAL A 44 -19.26 9.12 -1.47
CA VAL A 44 -19.10 9.07 -2.93
C VAL A 44 -19.81 10.28 -3.52
N ASP A 45 -19.12 11.10 -4.28
CA ASP A 45 -19.63 12.42 -4.68
C ASP A 45 -19.16 12.86 -6.06
N THR A 46 -19.73 13.95 -6.51
CA THR A 46 -19.30 14.79 -7.65
C THR A 46 -19.02 13.98 -8.92
N GLY A 47 -20.05 13.33 -9.45
CA GLY A 47 -19.99 12.63 -10.74
C GLY A 47 -19.14 11.38 -10.78
N SER A 48 -18.79 10.80 -9.61
CA SER A 48 -18.03 9.54 -9.55
C SER A 48 -18.84 8.37 -10.09
N MET A 49 -18.13 7.38 -10.69
CA MET A 49 -18.73 6.21 -11.31
C MET A 49 -18.19 4.93 -10.66
N LEU A 50 -19.07 4.07 -10.14
CA LEU A 50 -18.70 2.82 -9.49
C LEU A 50 -19.44 1.64 -10.12
N ARG A 51 -18.71 0.56 -10.40
CA ARG A 51 -19.29 -0.71 -10.82
C ARG A 51 -18.60 -1.89 -10.15
N ARG A 52 -19.39 -2.73 -9.46
CA ARG A 52 -18.88 -3.85 -8.66
C ARG A 52 -17.76 -3.44 -7.70
N CYS A 53 -18.08 -2.48 -6.82
CA CYS A 53 -17.12 -1.91 -5.89
C CYS A 53 -17.57 -2.05 -4.43
N PHE A 54 -16.58 -2.26 -3.56
CA PHE A 54 -16.69 -2.07 -2.12
C PHE A 54 -16.00 -0.77 -1.71
N VAL A 55 -16.70 0.06 -0.96
CA VAL A 55 -16.21 1.34 -0.44
C VAL A 55 -16.28 1.29 1.08
N GLY A 56 -15.14 1.14 1.71
CA GLY A 56 -14.96 0.93 3.14
C GLY A 56 -15.21 2.18 3.99
N GLU A 57 -15.00 2.03 5.29
CA GLU A 57 -15.25 3.07 6.28
C GLU A 57 -14.37 4.31 6.09
N GLY A 58 -14.99 5.49 6.12
CA GLY A 58 -14.28 6.76 5.97
C GLY A 58 -13.60 6.98 4.62
N VAL A 59 -13.90 6.14 3.62
CA VAL A 59 -13.44 6.32 2.24
C VAL A 59 -14.12 7.51 1.60
N VAL A 60 -13.36 8.27 0.80
CA VAL A 60 -13.87 9.36 -0.02
C VAL A 60 -13.52 9.10 -1.48
N ILE A 61 -14.55 9.08 -2.34
CA ILE A 61 -14.40 8.97 -3.80
C ILE A 61 -15.18 10.14 -4.41
N GLU A 62 -14.48 11.01 -5.14
CA GLU A 62 -15.11 12.22 -5.63
C GLU A 62 -14.48 12.75 -6.93
N ASN A 63 -15.06 13.83 -7.48
CA ASN A 63 -14.53 14.57 -8.62
C ASN A 63 -14.35 13.72 -9.88
N GLY A 64 -15.37 12.92 -10.23
CA GLY A 64 -15.39 12.16 -11.47
C GLY A 64 -14.46 10.93 -11.45
N PHE A 65 -14.02 10.46 -10.27
CA PHE A 65 -13.26 9.21 -10.18
C PHE A 65 -14.09 8.03 -10.68
N SER A 66 -13.50 7.17 -11.51
CA SER A 66 -14.16 5.96 -11.98
C SER A 66 -13.54 4.70 -11.39
N ALA A 67 -14.36 3.74 -10.97
CA ALA A 67 -13.87 2.49 -10.44
C ALA A 67 -14.71 1.30 -10.90
N GLU A 68 -14.02 0.23 -11.26
CA GLU A 68 -14.62 -1.04 -11.62
C GLU A 68 -13.92 -2.22 -10.96
N ASN A 69 -14.70 -3.20 -10.46
CA ASN A 69 -14.17 -4.42 -9.84
C ASN A 69 -13.14 -4.14 -8.74
N SER A 70 -13.35 -3.12 -7.93
CA SER A 70 -12.33 -2.59 -7.01
C SER A 70 -12.83 -2.52 -5.58
N LEU A 71 -11.91 -2.70 -4.63
CA LEU A 71 -12.15 -2.62 -3.20
C LEU A 71 -11.34 -1.45 -2.62
N PHE A 72 -12.02 -0.59 -1.87
CA PHE A 72 -11.40 0.55 -1.19
C PHE A 72 -11.59 0.39 0.31
N PHE A 73 -10.50 0.24 1.05
CA PHE A 73 -10.52 0.08 2.51
C PHE A 73 -10.33 1.41 3.23
N ALA A 74 -10.43 1.34 4.55
CA ALA A 74 -10.60 2.49 5.42
C ALA A 74 -9.72 3.70 5.08
N ASN A 75 -10.35 4.87 5.05
CA ASN A 75 -9.68 6.16 4.84
C ASN A 75 -9.00 6.35 3.48
N SER A 76 -9.20 5.46 2.50
CA SER A 76 -8.75 5.72 1.13
C SER A 76 -9.40 6.98 0.58
N HIS A 77 -8.70 7.70 -0.29
CA HIS A 77 -9.18 8.95 -0.87
C HIS A 77 -8.80 9.04 -2.35
N CYS A 78 -9.81 9.01 -3.22
CA CYS A 78 -9.63 8.93 -4.66
C CYS A 78 -10.38 10.05 -5.38
N ASN A 79 -9.65 10.84 -6.19
CA ASN A 79 -10.17 11.95 -6.98
C ASN A 79 -9.62 11.89 -8.40
N HIS A 80 -10.44 12.24 -9.39
CA HIS A 80 -10.04 12.50 -10.79
C HIS A 80 -9.31 11.37 -11.53
N GLY A 81 -9.20 10.20 -10.98
CA GLY A 81 -8.45 9.08 -11.53
C GLY A 81 -9.34 7.90 -11.88
N GLU A 82 -8.69 6.75 -12.04
CA GLU A 82 -9.37 5.50 -12.36
C GLU A 82 -8.81 4.34 -11.52
N ALA A 83 -9.70 3.40 -11.14
CA ALA A 83 -9.31 2.12 -10.60
C ALA A 83 -10.00 0.98 -11.35
N CYS A 84 -9.23 -0.05 -11.69
CA CYS A 84 -9.76 -1.27 -12.29
C CYS A 84 -9.08 -2.50 -11.68
N ALA A 85 -9.88 -3.41 -11.12
CA ALA A 85 -9.38 -4.60 -10.41
C ALA A 85 -8.36 -4.24 -9.31
N GLY A 86 -8.59 -3.13 -8.60
CA GLY A 86 -7.72 -2.62 -7.54
C GLY A 86 -8.16 -3.07 -6.15
N PHE A 87 -7.21 -3.57 -5.36
CA PHE A 87 -7.34 -3.72 -3.92
C PHE A 87 -6.65 -2.51 -3.26
N ALA A 88 -7.40 -1.45 -3.03
CA ALA A 88 -6.92 -0.25 -2.38
C ALA A 88 -7.06 -0.40 -0.85
N GLY A 89 -6.05 -0.93 -0.20
CA GLY A 89 -5.93 -1.05 1.25
C GLY A 89 -5.99 0.32 1.94
N PRO A 90 -6.02 0.35 3.28
CA PRO A 90 -6.24 1.58 4.03
C PRO A 90 -5.30 2.72 3.62
N TYR A 91 -5.83 3.94 3.68
CA TYR A 91 -5.06 5.16 3.36
C TYR A 91 -4.43 5.16 1.96
N THR A 92 -4.99 4.42 1.01
CA THR A 92 -4.62 4.56 -0.41
C THR A 92 -5.13 5.89 -0.94
N VAL A 93 -4.24 6.69 -1.51
CA VAL A 93 -4.50 8.05 -1.95
C VAL A 93 -4.18 8.23 -3.43
N SER A 94 -5.16 8.73 -4.19
CA SER A 94 -5.05 9.09 -5.59
C SER A 94 -5.81 10.40 -5.83
N HIS A 95 -5.13 11.54 -5.76
CA HIS A 95 -5.77 12.87 -5.76
C HIS A 95 -5.65 13.63 -7.07
N HIS A 96 -4.93 13.09 -8.06
CA HIS A 96 -4.59 13.84 -9.26
C HIS A 96 -5.20 13.21 -10.51
N ARG A 97 -5.44 14.04 -11.54
CA ARG A 97 -5.89 13.57 -12.85
C ARG A 97 -4.86 12.63 -13.48
N ALA A 98 -5.35 11.75 -14.37
CA ALA A 98 -4.55 10.75 -15.07
C ALA A 98 -3.79 9.77 -14.16
N THR A 99 -4.22 9.61 -12.92
CA THR A 99 -3.69 8.61 -11.99
C THR A 99 -4.48 7.33 -12.10
N LEU A 100 -3.79 6.18 -12.19
CA LEU A 100 -4.41 4.87 -12.30
C LEU A 100 -4.05 3.98 -11.13
N LEU A 101 -5.01 3.17 -10.68
CA LEU A 101 -4.85 2.06 -9.73
C LEU A 101 -5.32 0.78 -10.42
N ILE A 102 -4.43 0.12 -11.15
CA ILE A 102 -4.77 -0.99 -12.05
C ILE A 102 -4.23 -2.32 -11.53
N ALA A 103 -5.12 -3.30 -11.43
CA ALA A 103 -4.79 -4.72 -11.20
C ALA A 103 -3.75 -4.92 -10.09
N GLY A 104 -3.92 -4.25 -8.95
CA GLY A 104 -2.90 -4.24 -7.94
C GLY A 104 -3.41 -4.23 -6.50
N TYR A 105 -2.55 -4.71 -5.61
CA TYR A 105 -2.64 -4.51 -4.18
C TYR A 105 -1.89 -3.25 -3.78
N PHE A 106 -2.57 -2.37 -3.09
CA PHE A 106 -2.04 -1.11 -2.57
C PHE A 106 -2.37 -1.01 -1.08
N SER A 107 -1.47 -0.49 -0.26
CA SER A 107 -1.73 -0.28 1.16
C SER A 107 -0.96 0.93 1.66
N PHE A 108 -1.64 1.89 2.30
CA PHE A 108 -1.05 3.18 2.69
C PHE A 108 -0.31 3.84 1.51
N PHE A 109 -0.85 3.65 0.34
CA PHE A 109 -0.22 4.00 -0.92
C PHE A 109 -0.52 5.45 -1.30
N ASN A 110 0.45 6.11 -1.92
CA ASN A 110 0.26 7.46 -2.46
C ASN A 110 0.64 7.49 -3.92
N ALA A 111 -0.35 7.70 -4.79
CA ALA A 111 -0.15 7.87 -6.22
C ALA A 111 0.07 9.35 -6.57
N GLY A 112 1.20 9.67 -7.16
CA GLY A 112 1.48 10.99 -7.74
C GLY A 112 0.70 11.23 -9.03
N SER A 113 0.67 12.48 -9.50
CA SER A 113 0.00 12.85 -10.75
C SER A 113 0.53 12.03 -11.93
N GLY A 114 -0.35 11.41 -12.70
CA GLY A 114 0.03 10.58 -13.85
C GLY A 114 0.65 9.23 -13.51
N ALA A 115 0.73 8.86 -12.23
CA ALA A 115 1.25 7.56 -11.83
C ALA A 115 0.38 6.42 -12.38
N ASN A 116 1.02 5.39 -12.92
CA ASN A 116 0.35 4.33 -13.64
C ASN A 116 1.00 2.96 -13.40
N GLN A 117 0.18 1.92 -13.43
CA GLN A 117 0.59 0.52 -13.48
C GLN A 117 -0.07 -0.09 -14.72
N SER A 118 0.68 -0.79 -15.55
CA SER A 118 0.11 -1.29 -16.80
C SER A 118 0.74 -2.58 -17.27
N ASN A 119 -0.08 -3.40 -17.92
CA ASN A 119 0.35 -4.55 -18.68
C ASN A 119 -0.05 -4.43 -20.16
N HIS A 120 -0.54 -3.27 -20.59
CA HIS A 120 -1.12 -3.07 -21.92
C HIS A 120 -0.11 -3.16 -23.07
N MET A 121 1.18 -3.03 -22.81
CA MET A 121 2.22 -3.10 -23.84
C MET A 121 2.24 -4.45 -24.57
N TYR A 122 1.74 -5.51 -23.97
CA TYR A 122 1.85 -6.87 -24.51
C TYR A 122 0.56 -7.41 -25.11
N LYS A 123 -0.52 -6.70 -25.15
CA LYS A 123 -1.83 -7.00 -25.80
C LYS A 123 -2.35 -8.44 -25.66
N SER A 124 -1.70 -9.30 -24.92
CA SER A 124 -2.04 -10.73 -24.88
C SER A 124 -1.61 -11.34 -23.56
N GLY A 125 -2.44 -12.22 -23.07
CA GLY A 125 -2.18 -13.01 -21.88
C GLY A 125 -3.05 -12.64 -20.69
N PRO A 126 -2.92 -13.40 -19.60
CA PRO A 126 -3.65 -13.15 -18.37
C PRO A 126 -3.28 -11.78 -17.78
N VAL A 127 -4.22 -11.18 -17.10
CA VAL A 127 -3.97 -9.92 -16.37
C VAL A 127 -2.86 -10.17 -15.32
N HIS A 128 -1.77 -9.44 -15.44
CA HIS A 128 -0.71 -9.46 -14.46
C HIS A 128 -1.04 -8.51 -13.31
N GLN A 129 -0.69 -8.91 -12.09
CA GLN A 129 -0.99 -8.14 -10.90
C GLN A 129 0.26 -7.45 -10.35
N GLY A 130 0.06 -6.27 -9.75
CA GLY A 130 1.08 -5.58 -8.97
C GLY A 130 0.87 -5.76 -7.47
N VAL A 131 1.97 -5.77 -6.71
CA VAL A 131 1.93 -5.74 -5.25
C VAL A 131 2.76 -4.56 -4.77
N HIS A 132 2.06 -3.54 -4.26
CA HIS A 132 2.72 -2.35 -3.74
C HIS A 132 2.48 -2.30 -2.22
N LEU A 133 3.47 -2.80 -1.49
CA LEU A 133 3.38 -3.00 -0.06
C LEU A 133 3.21 -1.68 0.70
N ARG A 134 2.91 -1.80 1.97
CA ARG A 134 2.61 -0.72 2.91
C ARG A 134 3.48 0.53 2.71
N GLY A 135 2.85 1.68 2.51
CA GLY A 135 3.51 2.99 2.49
C GLY A 135 4.29 3.33 1.24
N CYS A 136 4.12 2.55 0.15
CA CYS A 136 4.74 2.88 -1.13
C CYS A 136 4.22 4.21 -1.68
N LYS A 137 5.11 4.95 -2.32
CA LYS A 137 4.80 6.20 -3.01
C LYS A 137 5.25 6.14 -4.45
N PHE A 138 4.34 6.46 -5.36
CA PHE A 138 4.70 6.70 -6.76
C PHE A 138 4.76 8.20 -7.00
N GLY A 139 5.90 8.67 -7.50
CA GLY A 139 6.09 10.05 -7.92
C GLY A 139 5.22 10.41 -9.13
N SER A 140 5.21 11.68 -9.52
CA SER A 140 4.51 12.12 -10.72
C SER A 140 5.07 11.39 -11.95
N ASP A 141 4.15 10.94 -12.82
CA ASP A 141 4.43 10.19 -14.04
C ASP A 141 5.20 8.86 -13.84
N ALA A 142 5.29 8.39 -12.60
CA ALA A 142 5.89 7.08 -12.34
C ALA A 142 5.07 5.97 -13.02
N TYR A 143 5.77 5.08 -13.69
CA TYR A 143 5.18 3.95 -14.40
C TYR A 143 5.82 2.64 -13.99
N VAL A 144 5.00 1.63 -13.75
CA VAL A 144 5.44 0.28 -13.44
C VAL A 144 4.78 -0.73 -14.35
N LEU A 145 5.56 -1.53 -15.07
CA LEU A 145 5.06 -2.62 -15.90
C LEU A 145 4.81 -3.86 -15.03
N LEU A 146 3.56 -4.32 -15.04
CA LEU A 146 3.15 -5.50 -14.29
C LEU A 146 3.56 -6.83 -14.99
N PRO A 147 3.83 -7.93 -14.25
CA PRO A 147 3.79 -8.02 -12.79
C PRO A 147 4.98 -7.32 -12.14
N ALA A 148 4.76 -6.69 -11.00
CA ALA A 148 5.82 -6.07 -10.23
C ALA A 148 5.49 -6.07 -8.74
N SER A 149 6.52 -6.21 -7.90
CA SER A 149 6.41 -6.13 -6.44
C SER A 149 7.31 -5.04 -5.89
N THR A 150 6.73 -4.15 -5.07
CA THR A 150 7.43 -3.01 -4.50
C THR A 150 7.47 -3.13 -2.98
N GLY A 151 8.67 -3.09 -2.42
CA GLY A 151 8.91 -3.26 -0.99
C GLY A 151 8.32 -2.14 -0.12
N VAL A 152 8.10 -2.45 1.13
CA VAL A 152 7.50 -1.56 2.15
C VAL A 152 8.18 -0.19 2.16
N PHE A 153 7.40 0.89 2.18
CA PHE A 153 7.87 2.29 2.19
C PHE A 153 8.85 2.64 1.06
N THR A 154 8.75 2.00 -0.08
CA THR A 154 9.56 2.33 -1.26
C THR A 154 8.94 3.50 -2.04
N ILE A 155 9.80 4.42 -2.47
CA ILE A 155 9.43 5.52 -3.36
C ILE A 155 9.86 5.16 -4.77
N VAL A 156 8.93 5.18 -5.71
CA VAL A 156 9.14 4.87 -7.13
C VAL A 156 9.06 6.18 -7.92
N THR A 157 10.08 6.48 -8.72
CA THR A 157 10.11 7.64 -9.62
C THR A 157 10.65 7.24 -10.99
N GLY A 158 10.03 7.75 -12.05
CA GLY A 158 10.38 7.38 -13.42
C GLY A 158 9.64 6.14 -13.91
N ARG A 159 10.10 5.56 -15.01
CA ARG A 159 9.41 4.49 -15.73
C ARG A 159 10.16 3.17 -15.66
N HIS A 160 9.49 2.12 -15.23
CA HIS A 160 10.09 0.81 -14.97
C HIS A 160 9.40 -0.27 -15.83
N TYR A 161 10.12 -0.78 -16.83
CA TYR A 161 9.61 -1.77 -17.79
C TYR A 161 10.13 -3.20 -17.52
N ASN A 162 10.72 -3.45 -16.36
CA ASN A 162 11.51 -4.64 -16.07
C ASN A 162 10.86 -5.66 -15.14
N HIS A 163 9.57 -5.51 -14.79
CA HIS A 163 8.85 -6.41 -13.87
C HIS A 163 9.63 -6.65 -12.55
N HIS A 164 10.05 -5.59 -11.89
CA HIS A 164 10.87 -5.68 -10.69
C HIS A 164 10.15 -6.37 -9.51
N ASP A 165 10.95 -7.01 -8.67
CA ASP A 165 10.56 -7.47 -7.35
C ASP A 165 11.54 -6.91 -6.31
N THR A 166 11.09 -5.95 -5.53
CA THR A 166 11.89 -5.27 -4.50
C THR A 166 11.39 -5.51 -3.08
N GLU A 167 10.53 -6.50 -2.86
CA GLU A 167 9.90 -6.76 -1.55
C GLU A 167 10.91 -6.92 -0.41
N LYS A 168 12.06 -7.57 -0.68
CA LYS A 168 13.12 -7.81 0.30
C LYS A 168 14.03 -6.60 0.56
N MET A 169 13.81 -5.46 -0.11
CA MET A 169 14.57 -4.23 0.08
C MET A 169 13.61 -3.08 0.43
N PRO A 170 13.03 -3.07 1.65
CA PRO A 170 12.10 -2.02 2.08
C PRO A 170 12.78 -0.66 2.20
N PHE A 171 12.00 0.40 2.36
CA PHE A 171 12.49 1.77 2.56
C PHE A 171 13.47 2.23 1.48
N SER A 172 13.28 1.76 0.26
CA SER A 172 14.18 2.07 -0.87
C SER A 172 13.66 3.22 -1.73
N TYR A 173 14.53 3.74 -2.59
CA TYR A 173 14.12 4.49 -3.75
C TYR A 173 14.37 3.63 -4.98
N LEU A 174 13.37 3.54 -5.86
CA LEU A 174 13.48 2.97 -7.19
C LEU A 174 13.44 4.11 -8.19
N LEU A 175 14.56 4.32 -8.88
CA LEU A 175 14.78 5.44 -9.79
C LEU A 175 14.99 4.93 -11.21
N GLU A 176 14.55 5.69 -12.20
CA GLU A 176 14.94 5.52 -13.60
C GLU A 176 16.25 6.26 -13.87
N GLU A 177 17.23 5.59 -14.44
CA GLU A 177 18.49 6.17 -14.89
C GLU A 177 18.85 5.54 -16.26
N ALA A 178 18.72 6.30 -17.35
CA ALA A 178 19.05 5.85 -18.71
C ALA A 178 18.35 4.51 -19.08
N ASP A 179 17.04 4.42 -18.90
CA ASP A 179 16.20 3.25 -19.14
C ASP A 179 16.41 2.06 -18.16
N ASP A 180 17.34 2.18 -17.25
CA ASP A 180 17.54 1.20 -16.18
C ASP A 180 16.75 1.53 -14.91
N SER A 181 16.35 0.51 -14.21
CA SER A 181 15.77 0.64 -12.87
C SER A 181 16.87 0.52 -11.83
N ILE A 182 17.16 1.60 -11.14
CA ILE A 182 18.20 1.68 -10.09
C ILE A 182 17.56 1.66 -8.72
N LEU A 183 17.92 0.70 -7.89
CA LEU A 183 17.48 0.62 -6.51
C LEU A 183 18.52 1.22 -5.56
N LEU A 184 18.04 2.07 -4.66
CA LEU A 184 18.83 2.64 -3.55
C LEU A 184 18.29 2.08 -2.23
N PRO A 185 18.85 0.97 -1.70
CA PRO A 185 18.33 0.28 -0.52
C PRO A 185 18.34 1.17 0.73
N GLY A 186 17.24 1.17 1.48
CA GLY A 186 17.13 1.78 2.80
C GLY A 186 17.19 3.32 2.85
N VAL A 187 17.34 4.00 1.72
CA VAL A 187 17.55 5.47 1.69
C VAL A 187 16.36 6.23 2.24
N ASN A 188 15.15 5.70 2.11
CA ASN A 188 13.94 6.32 2.63
C ASN A 188 13.85 6.33 4.17
N LEU A 189 14.64 5.52 4.88
CA LEU A 189 14.79 5.60 6.35
C LEU A 189 15.32 6.97 6.82
N ARG A 190 15.99 7.71 5.94
CA ARG A 190 16.49 9.06 6.22
C ARG A 190 15.49 10.15 5.85
N SER A 191 14.38 9.80 5.25
CA SER A 191 13.41 10.76 4.76
C SER A 191 12.51 11.25 5.89
N TYR A 192 12.68 12.51 6.28
CA TYR A 192 11.73 13.19 7.17
C TYR A 192 10.29 13.16 6.61
N GLY A 193 10.15 13.18 5.27
CA GLY A 193 8.86 13.16 4.60
C GLY A 193 8.03 11.93 4.94
N THR A 194 8.64 10.76 4.96
CA THR A 194 7.95 9.49 5.29
C THR A 194 7.48 9.47 6.75
N ALA A 195 8.34 9.81 7.71
CA ALA A 195 7.97 9.88 9.12
C ALA A 195 6.86 10.92 9.37
N ARG A 196 6.96 12.09 8.76
CA ARG A 196 5.93 13.14 8.82
C ARG A 196 4.58 12.66 8.26
N ASP A 197 4.58 11.96 7.14
CA ASP A 197 3.34 11.53 6.49
C ASP A 197 2.65 10.42 7.32
N ILE A 198 3.41 9.52 7.91
CA ILE A 198 2.91 8.51 8.85
C ILE A 198 2.29 9.18 10.09
N GLY A 199 2.95 10.15 10.68
CA GLY A 199 2.43 10.89 11.83
C GLY A 199 1.10 11.60 11.59
N LYS A 200 0.71 11.80 10.31
CA LYS A 200 -0.58 12.39 9.94
C LYS A 200 -1.72 11.38 9.82
N TRP A 201 -1.44 10.08 9.65
CA TRP A 201 -2.50 9.11 9.42
C TRP A 201 -3.52 9.04 10.56
N PRO A 202 -3.15 8.97 11.85
CA PRO A 202 -4.13 8.95 12.93
C PRO A 202 -5.07 10.17 12.93
N SER A 203 -4.52 11.36 12.70
CA SER A 203 -5.33 12.59 12.66
C SER A 203 -6.24 12.70 11.43
N ARG A 204 -6.02 11.88 10.42
CA ARG A 204 -6.82 11.81 9.20
C ARG A 204 -7.82 10.66 9.20
N ASP A 205 -7.97 9.96 10.31
CA ASP A 205 -8.98 8.92 10.44
C ASP A 205 -10.37 9.56 10.41
N ARG A 206 -11.14 9.21 9.39
CA ARG A 206 -12.50 9.73 9.17
C ARG A 206 -13.58 8.78 9.66
N ARG A 207 -13.19 7.60 10.14
CA ARG A 207 -14.13 6.63 10.68
C ARG A 207 -14.75 7.18 11.95
N ARG A 208 -16.03 6.95 12.11
CA ARG A 208 -16.82 7.39 13.28
C ARG A 208 -17.55 6.20 13.85
N GLY A 209 -17.70 6.16 15.17
CA GLY A 209 -18.32 5.03 15.86
C GLY A 209 -17.39 3.83 15.98
N VAL A 210 -17.90 2.61 15.81
CA VAL A 210 -17.13 1.37 15.87
C VAL A 210 -16.35 1.21 14.54
N ALA A 211 -15.04 1.19 14.62
CA ALA A 211 -14.19 0.91 13.49
C ALA A 211 -14.00 -0.61 13.31
N HIS A 212 -14.27 -1.13 12.13
CA HIS A 212 -14.14 -2.57 11.83
C HIS A 212 -12.72 -2.92 11.35
N ASP A 213 -12.08 -2.03 10.59
CA ASP A 213 -10.69 -2.25 10.17
C ASP A 213 -9.73 -1.97 11.33
N ILE A 214 -8.90 -2.95 11.68
CA ILE A 214 -7.80 -2.80 12.64
C ILE A 214 -6.61 -2.20 11.90
N ILE A 215 -6.17 -1.02 12.30
CA ILE A 215 -5.07 -0.30 11.62
C ILE A 215 -3.96 0.02 12.61
N ARG A 216 -2.75 -0.41 12.26
CA ARG A 216 -1.51 -0.03 12.94
C ARG A 216 -0.81 1.07 12.14
N TYR A 217 -0.32 2.09 12.81
CA TYR A 217 0.24 3.28 12.16
C TYR A 217 1.77 3.37 12.27
N GLU A 218 2.37 2.63 13.18
CA GLU A 218 3.79 2.72 13.50
C GLU A 218 4.66 2.43 12.26
N LEU A 219 5.68 3.26 12.05
CA LEU A 219 6.67 3.07 10.98
C LEU A 219 7.44 1.77 11.18
N MET A 220 8.00 1.62 12.38
CA MET A 220 8.65 0.39 12.81
C MET A 220 7.68 -0.40 13.68
N ASN A 221 7.45 -1.63 13.32
CA ASN A 221 6.60 -2.60 13.98
C ASN A 221 7.17 -4.00 13.69
N PRO A 222 6.69 -5.08 14.28
CA PRO A 222 7.27 -6.40 14.06
C PRO A 222 7.36 -6.82 12.58
N TYR A 223 6.37 -6.46 11.76
CA TYR A 223 6.38 -6.76 10.32
C TYR A 223 7.48 -5.97 9.58
N THR A 224 7.54 -4.66 9.77
CA THR A 224 8.54 -3.82 9.08
C THR A 224 9.96 -4.11 9.58
N ALA A 225 10.13 -4.41 10.87
CA ALA A 225 11.40 -4.82 11.45
C ALA A 225 11.88 -6.17 10.87
N GLY A 226 10.96 -7.13 10.69
CA GLY A 226 11.24 -8.39 10.00
C GLY A 226 11.73 -8.16 8.56
N ARG A 227 11.05 -7.29 7.79
CA ARG A 227 11.48 -6.93 6.43
C ARG A 227 12.86 -6.24 6.40
N VAL A 228 13.16 -5.43 7.39
CA VAL A 228 14.50 -4.81 7.54
C VAL A 228 15.57 -5.87 7.87
N LEU A 229 15.24 -6.86 8.71
CA LEU A 229 16.14 -7.96 9.01
C LEU A 229 16.44 -8.81 7.77
N ASP A 230 15.42 -9.13 6.97
CA ASP A 230 15.59 -9.83 5.70
C ASP A 230 16.49 -9.04 4.74
N ALA A 231 16.30 -7.71 4.67
CA ALA A 231 17.13 -6.84 3.84
C ALA A 231 18.60 -6.80 4.28
N ILE A 232 18.88 -6.86 5.58
CA ILE A 232 20.26 -6.99 6.09
C ILE A 232 20.91 -8.28 5.59
N GLY A 233 20.17 -9.40 5.65
CA GLY A 233 20.61 -10.70 5.13
C GLY A 233 20.89 -10.63 3.63
N GLU A 234 19.96 -10.08 2.87
CA GLU A 234 20.07 -9.96 1.41
C GLU A 234 21.25 -9.07 0.98
N CYS A 235 21.45 -7.92 1.65
CA CYS A 235 22.60 -7.05 1.38
C CYS A 235 23.93 -7.77 1.62
N ARG A 236 24.05 -8.54 2.73
CA ARG A 236 25.26 -9.31 3.04
C ARG A 236 25.52 -10.37 2.00
N ALA A 237 24.49 -11.15 1.64
CA ALA A 237 24.60 -12.21 0.63
C ALA A 237 25.05 -11.67 -0.74
N LEU A 238 24.50 -10.52 -1.16
CA LEU A 238 24.91 -9.88 -2.42
C LEU A 238 26.35 -9.38 -2.39
N MET A 239 26.79 -8.78 -1.28
CA MET A 239 28.18 -8.32 -1.13
C MET A 239 29.19 -9.48 -1.10
N GLU A 240 28.82 -10.59 -0.48
CA GLU A 240 29.65 -11.81 -0.45
C GLU A 240 29.72 -12.45 -1.84
N ARG A 241 28.59 -12.53 -2.55
CA ARG A 241 28.50 -13.14 -3.87
C ARG A 241 29.24 -12.33 -4.95
N TYR A 242 29.29 -11.00 -4.79
CA TYR A 242 29.86 -10.08 -5.80
C TYR A 242 30.89 -9.11 -5.19
N PRO A 243 32.00 -9.60 -4.62
CA PRO A 243 32.90 -8.79 -3.79
C PRO A 243 33.62 -7.66 -4.56
N THR A 244 33.79 -7.82 -5.88
CA THR A 244 34.52 -6.87 -6.73
C THR A 244 33.61 -6.09 -7.69
N ALA A 245 32.31 -6.38 -7.71
CA ALA A 245 31.41 -5.70 -8.63
C ALA A 245 31.10 -4.26 -8.19
N GLU A 246 31.12 -3.33 -9.13
CA GLU A 246 30.67 -1.95 -8.89
C GLU A 246 29.15 -1.83 -8.90
N VAL A 247 28.49 -2.66 -9.73
CA VAL A 247 27.04 -2.73 -9.88
C VAL A 247 26.61 -4.18 -9.89
N VAL A 248 25.54 -4.50 -9.18
CA VAL A 248 24.91 -5.83 -9.19
C VAL A 248 23.50 -5.73 -9.77
N THR A 249 23.09 -6.72 -10.54
CA THR A 249 21.70 -6.89 -10.94
C THR A 249 21.03 -7.86 -9.97
N TRP A 250 19.95 -7.39 -9.34
CA TRP A 250 19.18 -8.15 -8.38
C TRP A 250 17.68 -7.97 -8.67
N ASN A 251 16.96 -9.08 -8.84
CA ASN A 251 15.53 -9.06 -9.13
C ASN A 251 15.12 -8.05 -10.21
N ARG A 252 15.92 -8.01 -11.30
CA ARG A 252 15.71 -7.12 -12.46
C ARG A 252 15.93 -5.63 -12.20
N VAL A 253 16.51 -5.25 -11.07
CA VAL A 253 16.98 -3.88 -10.82
C VAL A 253 18.49 -3.86 -10.66
N LYS A 254 19.11 -2.73 -10.94
CA LYS A 254 20.55 -2.50 -10.72
C LYS A 254 20.76 -1.83 -9.37
N ILE A 255 21.79 -2.27 -8.64
CA ILE A 255 22.19 -1.69 -7.36
C ILE A 255 23.68 -1.39 -7.42
N LYS A 256 24.06 -0.11 -7.26
CA LYS A 256 25.45 0.29 -7.15
C LYS A 256 26.02 -0.21 -5.81
N MET A 257 27.20 -0.81 -5.77
CA MET A 257 27.78 -1.45 -4.59
C MET A 257 27.88 -0.48 -3.39
N HIS A 258 28.23 0.79 -3.65
CA HIS A 258 28.27 1.79 -2.58
C HIS A 258 26.87 2.06 -1.98
N SER A 259 25.81 2.01 -2.80
CA SER A 259 24.42 2.15 -2.34
C SER A 259 23.98 0.95 -1.52
N LEU A 260 24.41 -0.26 -1.90
CA LEU A 260 24.15 -1.49 -1.16
C LEU A 260 24.80 -1.44 0.24
N LYS A 261 26.10 -1.04 0.32
CA LYS A 261 26.82 -0.85 1.58
C LYS A 261 26.13 0.18 2.49
N LYS A 262 25.71 1.30 1.91
CA LYS A 262 24.95 2.33 2.64
C LYS A 262 23.59 1.82 3.13
N GLY A 263 22.88 1.06 2.31
CA GLY A 263 21.62 0.41 2.68
C GLY A 263 21.79 -0.53 3.86
N LEU A 264 22.80 -1.39 3.84
CA LEU A 264 23.11 -2.28 4.96
C LEU A 264 23.34 -1.51 6.28
N MET A 265 24.06 -0.38 6.22
CA MET A 265 24.27 0.48 7.39
C MET A 265 22.94 1.06 7.90
N LEU A 266 22.10 1.60 7.00
CA LEU A 266 20.82 2.23 7.34
C LEU A 266 19.84 1.22 7.95
N TYR A 267 19.73 0.04 7.36
CA TYR A 267 18.90 -1.05 7.90
C TYR A 267 19.37 -1.50 9.29
N THR A 268 20.70 -1.63 9.47
CA THR A 268 21.26 -2.02 10.76
C THR A 268 20.97 -0.96 11.82
N GLN A 269 21.08 0.33 11.49
CA GLN A 269 20.76 1.42 12.41
C GLN A 269 19.28 1.45 12.77
N ALA A 270 18.38 1.30 11.78
CA ALA A 270 16.94 1.29 12.01
C ALA A 270 16.51 0.13 12.92
N LEU A 271 17.03 -1.08 12.66
CA LEU A 271 16.73 -2.25 13.47
C LEU A 271 17.22 -2.09 14.91
N ARG A 272 18.46 -1.56 15.10
CA ARG A 272 19.01 -1.28 16.43
C ARG A 272 18.19 -0.24 17.18
N GLY A 273 17.75 0.83 16.50
CA GLY A 273 16.87 1.84 17.09
C GLY A 273 15.57 1.22 17.60
N TYR A 274 14.89 0.47 16.74
CA TYR A 274 13.63 -0.21 17.08
C TYR A 274 13.78 -1.17 18.29
N LEU A 275 14.82 -2.01 18.28
CA LEU A 275 15.07 -2.92 19.40
C LEU A 275 15.43 -2.15 20.67
N GLY A 276 16.20 -1.06 20.56
CA GLY A 276 16.54 -0.20 21.71
C GLY A 276 15.32 0.44 22.35
N GLU A 277 14.36 0.91 21.55
CA GLU A 277 13.07 1.45 22.03
C GLU A 277 12.27 0.36 22.77
N LEU A 278 12.14 -0.85 22.18
CA LEU A 278 11.44 -1.96 22.83
C LEU A 278 12.05 -2.34 24.18
N PHE A 279 13.37 -2.41 24.28
CA PHE A 279 14.05 -2.70 25.55
C PHE A 279 13.89 -1.59 26.58
N ALA A 280 13.91 -0.32 26.13
CA ALA A 280 13.73 0.83 27.03
C ALA A 280 12.31 0.89 27.62
N GLU A 281 11.31 0.43 26.86
CA GLU A 281 9.91 0.34 27.30
C GLU A 281 9.64 -0.89 28.20
N GLY A 282 10.66 -1.68 28.52
CA GLY A 282 10.53 -2.86 29.37
C GLY A 282 9.82 -4.03 28.67
N GLY A 283 9.84 -4.05 27.34
CA GLY A 283 9.23 -5.10 26.55
C GLY A 283 9.96 -6.43 26.75
N ASP A 284 9.34 -7.35 27.48
CA ASP A 284 9.72 -8.75 27.42
C ASP A 284 9.46 -9.25 25.99
N VAL A 285 10.52 -9.72 25.32
CA VAL A 285 10.36 -10.46 24.08
C VAL A 285 9.79 -11.83 24.45
N PRO A 286 8.52 -12.11 24.17
CA PRO A 286 7.98 -13.41 24.49
C PRO A 286 8.76 -14.48 23.73
N PRO A 287 9.23 -15.52 24.38
CA PRO A 287 10.00 -16.59 23.76
C PRO A 287 9.12 -17.54 22.95
N ASP A 288 8.06 -17.05 22.32
CA ASP A 288 7.18 -17.87 21.48
C ASP A 288 7.77 -18.01 20.07
N PRO A 289 8.36 -19.16 19.70
CA PRO A 289 8.93 -19.38 18.38
C PRO A 289 7.90 -19.28 17.25
N SER A 290 6.61 -19.40 17.55
CA SER A 290 5.53 -19.29 16.57
C SER A 290 5.29 -17.85 16.07
N MET A 291 5.82 -16.85 16.79
CA MET A 291 5.70 -15.43 16.44
C MET A 291 6.88 -14.91 15.60
N ARG A 292 7.62 -15.78 14.90
CA ARG A 292 8.80 -15.37 14.12
C ARG A 292 8.46 -14.56 12.87
N GLU A 293 7.35 -14.91 12.22
CA GLU A 293 6.92 -14.26 10.98
C GLU A 293 5.66 -13.42 11.22
N TRP A 294 5.71 -12.18 10.81
CA TRP A 294 4.60 -11.23 10.89
C TRP A 294 4.12 -10.86 9.50
N ILE A 295 2.83 -10.63 9.36
CA ILE A 295 2.20 -10.22 8.10
C ILE A 295 1.42 -8.93 8.29
N ASP A 296 1.28 -8.18 7.21
CA ASP A 296 0.41 -7.00 7.11
C ASP A 296 -0.82 -7.36 6.28
N LEU A 297 -1.95 -7.47 6.94
CA LEU A 297 -3.25 -7.71 6.33
C LEU A 297 -3.95 -6.38 6.05
N ALA A 298 -3.38 -5.62 5.13
CA ALA A 298 -3.91 -4.31 4.73
C ALA A 298 -4.17 -3.39 5.93
N GLY A 299 -3.17 -3.25 6.81
CA GLY A 299 -3.23 -2.37 7.98
C GLY A 299 -3.16 -3.09 9.32
N MET A 300 -3.71 -4.28 9.44
CA MET A 300 -3.57 -5.12 10.65
C MET A 300 -2.25 -5.88 10.60
N ILE A 301 -1.40 -5.66 11.59
CA ILE A 301 -0.14 -6.39 11.76
C ILE A 301 -0.38 -7.56 12.74
N ALA A 302 -0.10 -8.77 12.30
CA ALA A 302 -0.34 -9.98 13.09
C ALA A 302 0.75 -11.04 12.88
N PRO A 303 1.02 -11.91 13.88
CA PRO A 303 1.82 -13.11 13.65
C PRO A 303 1.15 -14.02 12.62
N LYS A 304 1.90 -14.44 11.62
CA LYS A 304 1.40 -15.31 10.53
C LYS A 304 0.74 -16.57 11.05
N SER A 305 1.39 -17.23 12.00
CA SER A 305 0.87 -18.47 12.63
C SER A 305 -0.52 -18.30 13.28
N ARG A 306 -0.81 -17.09 13.81
CA ARG A 306 -2.13 -16.82 14.40
C ARG A 306 -3.22 -16.69 13.34
N ILE A 307 -2.86 -16.13 12.19
CA ILE A 307 -3.80 -16.00 11.07
C ILE A 307 -4.04 -17.36 10.42
N GLU A 308 -2.99 -18.14 10.20
CA GLU A 308 -3.11 -19.53 9.70
C GLU A 308 -4.01 -20.37 10.60
N ALA A 309 -3.79 -20.34 11.91
CA ALA A 309 -4.64 -21.06 12.87
C ALA A 309 -6.10 -20.54 12.90
N LEU A 310 -6.34 -19.28 12.57
CA LEU A 310 -7.70 -18.75 12.42
C LEU A 310 -8.36 -19.30 11.16
N LEU A 311 -7.65 -19.31 10.03
CA LEU A 311 -8.14 -19.85 8.76
C LEU A 311 -8.47 -21.33 8.88
N ASP A 312 -7.58 -22.13 9.50
CA ASP A 312 -7.83 -23.55 9.75
C ASP A 312 -9.11 -23.80 10.56
N ARG A 313 -9.41 -22.93 11.53
CA ARG A 313 -10.66 -23.02 12.30
C ARG A 313 -11.89 -22.64 11.49
N VAL A 314 -11.78 -21.68 10.59
CA VAL A 314 -12.86 -21.29 9.68
C VAL A 314 -13.17 -22.41 8.69
N ASP A 315 -12.14 -23.07 8.18
CA ASP A 315 -12.27 -24.19 7.22
C ASP A 315 -12.84 -25.47 7.89
N ALA A 316 -12.62 -25.61 9.18
CA ALA A 316 -13.14 -26.74 9.96
C ALA A 316 -14.62 -26.58 10.40
N GLY A 317 -15.25 -25.40 10.18
CA GLY A 317 -16.66 -25.08 10.54
C GLY A 317 -16.76 -24.56 11.95
#